data_41d390ccc1e38e412e882dd964ddd58d
#
_entry.id   41d390ccc1e38e412e882dd964ddd58d
#
_cell.length_a   1.000
_cell.length_b   1.000
_cell.length_c   1.000
_cell.angle_alpha   90.00
_cell.angle_beta   90.00
_cell.angle_gamma   90.00
#
_symmetry.space_group_name_H-M   'P 1'
#
loop_
_entity.id
_entity.type
_entity.pdbx_description
1 polymer ?
#
loop_
_entity_poly.entity_id
_entity_poly.type
_entity_poly.pdbx_seq_one_letter_code
_entity_poly.pdbx_strand_id
1 'polypeptide(L)'
;KKFMDYTMSVTGQQLLFDPKIGRLPILPYSMLKPPAGYPVPQDIAKRAKVQFNTELSGQRYPVVISLFDQMVTFRLKELQAATKSIHEATAALKARPNARGSELLAQARSLAYTSLVGADNVKNPEFLELFRKSRRDVAVSKQLTGMEQMWSEKARANYERARQLAEEARGLAKSTRTPCPPR
;
A
#
# COMPACT_ATOMS: atom_id res chain seq x y z
N LYS A 1 -33.10 -6.92 7.51
CA LYS A 1 -33.54 -8.16 6.83
C LYS A 1 -33.67 -7.93 5.32
N LYS A 2 -34.52 -7.02 4.84
CA LYS A 2 -34.76 -6.77 3.39
C LYS A 2 -33.48 -6.52 2.58
N PHE A 3 -32.49 -5.80 3.12
CA PHE A 3 -31.22 -5.53 2.45
C PHE A 3 -30.41 -6.84 2.26
N MET A 4 -30.30 -7.66 3.29
CA MET A 4 -29.61 -8.95 3.22
C MET A 4 -30.29 -9.89 2.23
N ASP A 5 -31.64 -9.95 2.28
CA ASP A 5 -32.40 -10.77 1.36
C ASP A 5 -32.18 -10.34 -0.10
N TYR A 6 -32.08 -9.02 -0.36
CA TYR A 6 -31.78 -8.49 -1.68
C TYR A 6 -30.37 -8.83 -2.12
N THR A 7 -29.36 -8.61 -1.27
CA THR A 7 -27.94 -8.89 -1.64
C THR A 7 -27.71 -10.37 -1.94
N MET A 8 -28.48 -11.27 -1.36
CA MET A 8 -28.42 -12.72 -1.61
C MET A 8 -29.37 -13.19 -2.72
N SER A 9 -30.18 -12.32 -3.29
CA SER A 9 -31.06 -12.64 -4.41
C SER A 9 -30.29 -12.72 -5.74
N VAL A 10 -30.86 -13.42 -6.73
CA VAL A 10 -30.31 -13.49 -8.11
C VAL A 10 -30.10 -12.07 -8.66
N THR A 11 -31.07 -11.18 -8.50
CA THR A 11 -30.98 -9.79 -8.96
C THR A 11 -29.82 -9.03 -8.28
N GLY A 12 -29.69 -9.16 -6.96
CA GLY A 12 -28.60 -8.51 -6.21
C GLY A 12 -27.22 -9.06 -6.62
N GLN A 13 -27.12 -10.38 -6.82
CA GLN A 13 -25.88 -11.02 -7.23
C GLN A 13 -25.49 -10.72 -8.69
N GLN A 14 -26.44 -10.49 -9.58
CA GLN A 14 -26.17 -10.09 -10.96
C GLN A 14 -25.51 -8.71 -11.05
N LEU A 15 -25.74 -7.81 -10.09
CA LEU A 15 -25.05 -6.50 -10.05
C LEU A 15 -23.53 -6.66 -9.91
N LEU A 16 -23.04 -7.74 -9.33
CA LEU A 16 -21.60 -7.99 -9.14
C LEU A 16 -20.87 -8.18 -10.47
N PHE A 17 -21.60 -8.48 -11.56
CA PHE A 17 -21.02 -8.58 -12.90
C PHE A 17 -20.74 -7.21 -13.56
N ASP A 18 -21.20 -6.10 -12.98
CA ASP A 18 -20.87 -4.78 -13.49
C ASP A 18 -19.35 -4.59 -13.48
N PRO A 19 -18.73 -4.20 -14.61
CA PRO A 19 -17.27 -3.98 -14.68
C PRO A 19 -16.73 -2.98 -13.66
N LYS A 20 -17.56 -2.04 -13.20
CA LYS A 20 -17.20 -1.08 -12.15
C LYS A 20 -17.13 -1.71 -10.77
N ILE A 21 -17.88 -2.79 -10.54
CA ILE A 21 -17.90 -3.55 -9.29
C ILE A 21 -16.85 -4.66 -9.35
N GLY A 22 -16.83 -5.44 -10.44
CA GLY A 22 -15.81 -6.46 -10.73
C GLY A 22 -15.67 -7.52 -9.63
N ARG A 23 -16.78 -7.99 -9.05
CA ARG A 23 -16.80 -8.96 -7.96
C ARG A 23 -17.43 -10.26 -8.39
N LEU A 24 -16.92 -11.37 -7.88
CA LEU A 24 -17.51 -12.68 -8.11
C LEU A 24 -18.77 -12.86 -7.26
N PRO A 25 -19.89 -13.31 -7.84
CA PRO A 25 -21.07 -13.66 -7.09
C PRO A 25 -20.86 -14.95 -6.26
N ILE A 26 -21.62 -15.06 -5.16
CA ILE A 26 -21.62 -16.25 -4.30
C ILE A 26 -22.56 -17.32 -4.87
N LEU A 27 -23.66 -16.90 -5.52
CA LEU A 27 -24.60 -17.86 -6.13
C LEU A 27 -23.95 -18.58 -7.30
N PRO A 28 -24.32 -19.86 -7.53
CA PRO A 28 -23.83 -20.64 -8.67
C PRO A 28 -24.14 -19.95 -10.00
N TYR A 29 -23.22 -20.00 -10.95
CA TYR A 29 -23.39 -19.40 -12.28
C TYR A 29 -24.55 -20.00 -13.09
N SER A 30 -24.97 -21.23 -12.74
CA SER A 30 -26.19 -21.85 -13.29
C SER A 30 -27.47 -21.08 -12.93
N MET A 31 -27.47 -20.32 -11.83
CA MET A 31 -28.58 -19.47 -11.39
C MET A 31 -28.48 -18.04 -11.89
N LEU A 32 -27.34 -17.65 -12.44
CA LEU A 32 -27.02 -16.31 -12.88
C LEU A 32 -26.81 -16.28 -14.39
N LYS A 33 -26.92 -15.11 -15.00
CA LYS A 33 -26.64 -14.89 -16.42
C LYS A 33 -25.40 -14.01 -16.56
N PRO A 34 -24.18 -14.57 -16.44
CA PRO A 34 -22.95 -13.78 -16.58
C PRO A 34 -22.83 -13.24 -18.01
N PRO A 35 -22.28 -12.02 -18.20
CA PRO A 35 -21.94 -11.52 -19.51
C PRO A 35 -20.95 -12.44 -20.25
N ALA A 36 -20.99 -12.43 -21.58
CA ALA A 36 -20.05 -13.19 -22.38
C ALA A 36 -18.59 -12.79 -22.05
N GLY A 37 -17.74 -13.78 -21.84
CA GLY A 37 -16.34 -13.57 -21.46
C GLY A 37 -16.09 -13.24 -19.98
N TYR A 38 -17.13 -13.21 -19.15
CA TYR A 38 -16.93 -13.02 -17.70
C TYR A 38 -16.18 -14.22 -17.10
N PRO A 39 -15.13 -13.99 -16.29
CA PRO A 39 -14.29 -15.06 -15.79
C PRO A 39 -15.06 -16.01 -14.87
N VAL A 40 -14.93 -17.31 -15.13
CA VAL A 40 -15.52 -18.35 -14.26
C VAL A 40 -14.60 -18.59 -13.06
N PRO A 41 -15.13 -18.81 -11.84
CA PRO A 41 -14.30 -19.04 -10.64
C PRO A 41 -13.22 -20.11 -10.81
N GLN A 42 -13.51 -21.19 -11.53
CA GLN A 42 -12.57 -22.26 -11.83
C GLN A 42 -11.40 -21.80 -12.71
N ASP A 43 -11.65 -20.90 -13.66
CA ASP A 43 -10.60 -20.34 -14.52
C ASP A 43 -9.73 -19.35 -13.77
N ILE A 44 -10.31 -18.59 -12.84
CA ILE A 44 -9.55 -17.69 -11.94
C ILE A 44 -8.64 -18.54 -11.05
N ALA A 45 -9.16 -19.60 -10.44
CA ALA A 45 -8.37 -20.51 -9.61
C ALA A 45 -7.22 -21.16 -10.39
N LYS A 46 -7.45 -21.56 -11.65
CA LYS A 46 -6.41 -22.13 -12.54
C LYS A 46 -5.35 -21.08 -12.93
N ARG A 47 -5.74 -19.82 -13.12
CA ARG A 47 -4.84 -18.71 -13.48
C ARG A 47 -4.09 -18.13 -12.29
N ALA A 48 -4.58 -18.33 -11.08
CA ALA A 48 -3.92 -17.88 -9.87
C ALA A 48 -2.59 -18.61 -9.69
N LYS A 49 -1.49 -17.97 -10.05
CA LYS A 49 -0.12 -18.52 -9.88
C LYS A 49 0.29 -18.58 -8.41
N VAL A 50 -0.39 -17.84 -7.55
CA VAL A 50 -0.10 -17.74 -6.13
C VAL A 50 -1.34 -18.20 -5.34
N GLN A 51 -1.22 -19.32 -4.65
CA GLN A 51 -2.22 -19.73 -3.67
C GLN A 51 -2.00 -18.96 -2.37
N PHE A 52 -3.10 -18.52 -1.75
CA PHE A 52 -3.03 -17.87 -0.45
C PHE A 52 -2.62 -18.88 0.62
N ASN A 53 -1.45 -18.66 1.20
CA ASN A 53 -0.94 -19.50 2.29
C ASN A 53 -1.43 -18.94 3.63
N THR A 54 -2.48 -19.55 4.18
CA THR A 54 -3.13 -19.16 5.44
C THR A 54 -2.20 -19.26 6.65
N GLU A 55 -1.37 -20.29 6.69
CA GLU A 55 -0.41 -20.49 7.78
C GLU A 55 0.64 -19.38 7.80
N LEU A 56 1.28 -19.14 6.67
CA LEU A 56 2.27 -18.08 6.51
C LEU A 56 1.65 -16.69 6.79
N SER A 57 0.42 -16.47 6.35
CA SER A 57 -0.33 -15.25 6.65
C SER A 57 -0.56 -15.09 8.14
N GLY A 58 -1.00 -16.14 8.83
CA GLY A 58 -1.22 -16.15 10.28
C GLY A 58 0.06 -15.85 11.08
N GLN A 59 1.19 -16.39 10.64
CA GLN A 59 2.50 -16.11 11.27
C GLN A 59 2.93 -14.65 11.12
N ARG A 60 2.69 -14.04 9.96
CA ARG A 60 3.14 -12.68 9.63
C ARG A 60 2.17 -11.58 10.06
N TYR A 61 0.91 -11.91 10.24
CA TYR A 61 -0.16 -10.96 10.51
C TYR A 61 0.12 -10.02 11.70
N PRO A 62 0.61 -10.50 12.87
CA PRO A 62 0.91 -9.62 14.01
C PRO A 62 1.98 -8.56 13.69
N VAL A 63 3.02 -8.94 12.95
CA VAL A 63 4.07 -8.02 12.50
C VAL A 63 3.52 -6.99 11.52
N VAL A 64 2.71 -7.44 10.57
CA VAL A 64 2.12 -6.55 9.54
C VAL A 64 1.22 -5.50 10.18
N ILE A 65 0.38 -5.89 11.16
CA ILE A 65 -0.48 -4.94 11.87
C ILE A 65 0.37 -3.92 12.64
N SER A 66 1.32 -4.38 13.43
CA SER A 66 2.18 -3.49 14.20
C SER A 66 2.93 -2.51 13.29
N LEU A 67 3.52 -3.01 12.20
CA LEU A 67 4.22 -2.17 11.23
C LEU A 67 3.28 -1.18 10.54
N PHE A 68 2.09 -1.61 10.14
CA PHE A 68 1.08 -0.75 9.50
C PHE A 68 0.65 0.38 10.44
N ASP A 69 0.44 0.09 11.71
CA ASP A 69 0.09 1.11 12.68
C ASP A 69 1.20 2.16 12.82
N GLN A 70 2.46 1.75 12.89
CA GLN A 70 3.58 2.68 13.05
C GLN A 70 3.88 3.48 11.77
N MET A 71 3.68 2.90 10.59
CA MET A 71 3.98 3.55 9.32
C MET A 71 2.79 4.33 8.75
N VAL A 72 1.57 3.83 8.93
CA VAL A 72 0.38 4.39 8.28
C VAL A 72 -0.57 5.03 9.28
N THR A 73 -1.09 4.25 10.25
CA THR A 73 -2.16 4.72 11.13
C THR A 73 -1.71 5.93 11.95
N PHE A 74 -0.58 5.85 12.63
CA PHE A 74 -0.08 6.91 13.49
C PHE A 74 0.69 8.01 12.76
N ARG A 75 1.03 7.79 11.49
CA ARG A 75 1.79 8.73 10.63
C ARG A 75 1.04 9.13 9.37
N LEU A 76 -0.28 9.00 9.40
CA LEU A 76 -1.13 9.25 8.23
C LEU A 76 -0.97 10.67 7.69
N LYS A 77 -0.87 11.68 8.55
CA LYS A 77 -0.72 13.08 8.13
C LYS A 77 0.59 13.32 7.39
N GLU A 78 1.70 12.80 7.94
CA GLU A 78 3.03 12.92 7.34
C GLU A 78 3.11 12.15 6.02
N LEU A 79 2.57 10.93 5.97
CA LEU A 79 2.48 10.14 4.76
C LEU A 79 1.65 10.83 3.67
N GLN A 80 0.50 11.39 4.03
CA GLN A 80 -0.35 12.14 3.09
C GLN A 80 0.37 13.38 2.55
N ALA A 81 1.08 14.13 3.40
CA ALA A 81 1.85 15.30 2.98
C ALA A 81 2.98 14.91 2.00
N ALA A 82 3.74 13.86 2.31
CA ALA A 82 4.78 13.34 1.42
C ALA A 82 4.20 12.86 0.09
N THR A 83 3.13 12.08 0.12
CA THR A 83 2.45 11.57 -1.08
C THR A 83 1.93 12.70 -1.97
N LYS A 84 1.34 13.73 -1.38
CA LYS A 84 0.89 14.92 -2.12
C LYS A 84 2.05 15.60 -2.84
N SER A 85 3.16 15.88 -2.13
CA SER A 85 4.34 16.50 -2.73
C SER A 85 4.94 15.63 -3.84
N ILE A 86 4.99 14.31 -3.68
CA ILE A 86 5.45 13.35 -4.70
C ILE A 86 4.55 13.41 -5.95
N HIS A 87 3.24 13.48 -5.80
CA HIS A 87 2.31 13.59 -6.93
C HIS A 87 2.48 14.92 -7.66
N GLU A 88 2.60 16.03 -6.93
CA GLU A 88 2.83 17.35 -7.52
C GLU A 88 4.17 17.43 -8.26
N ALA A 89 5.24 16.88 -7.70
CA ALA A 89 6.54 16.79 -8.36
C ALA A 89 6.49 15.91 -9.61
N THR A 90 5.77 14.80 -9.54
CA THR A 90 5.56 13.89 -10.70
C THR A 90 4.89 14.63 -11.86
N ALA A 91 3.82 15.38 -11.58
CA ALA A 91 3.12 16.16 -12.59
C ALA A 91 4.00 17.27 -13.18
N ALA A 92 4.77 17.96 -12.33
CA ALA A 92 5.68 19.01 -12.78
C ALA A 92 6.80 18.46 -13.67
N LEU A 93 7.43 17.36 -13.31
CA LEU A 93 8.49 16.71 -14.09
C LEU A 93 7.97 16.05 -15.37
N LYS A 94 6.71 15.62 -15.40
CA LYS A 94 6.06 15.17 -16.64
C LYS A 94 5.89 16.31 -17.63
N ALA A 95 5.53 17.51 -17.15
CA ALA A 95 5.36 18.70 -17.99
C ALA A 95 6.72 19.31 -18.43
N ARG A 96 7.72 19.25 -17.54
CA ARG A 96 9.08 19.79 -17.78
C ARG A 96 10.12 18.83 -17.22
N PRO A 97 10.63 17.91 -18.05
CA PRO A 97 11.62 16.91 -17.62
C PRO A 97 12.90 17.55 -17.10
N ASN A 98 13.43 17.02 -15.99
CA ASN A 98 14.70 17.41 -15.41
C ASN A 98 15.36 16.16 -14.79
N ALA A 99 16.57 15.82 -15.23
CA ALA A 99 17.25 14.60 -14.79
C ALA A 99 17.48 14.58 -13.28
N ARG A 100 18.01 15.65 -12.71
CA ARG A 100 18.22 15.77 -11.26
C ARG A 100 16.92 15.73 -10.48
N GLY A 101 15.88 16.38 -10.98
CA GLY A 101 14.54 16.33 -10.38
C GLY A 101 13.97 14.89 -10.37
N SER A 102 14.22 14.13 -11.43
CA SER A 102 13.78 12.72 -11.52
C SER A 102 14.50 11.82 -10.50
N GLU A 103 15.81 12.03 -10.28
CA GLU A 103 16.58 11.33 -9.25
C GLU A 103 16.04 11.63 -7.83
N LEU A 104 15.82 12.90 -7.52
CA LEU A 104 15.26 13.32 -6.23
C LEU A 104 13.85 12.72 -6.00
N LEU A 105 13.03 12.70 -7.05
CA LEU A 105 11.70 12.10 -6.99
C LEU A 105 11.75 10.59 -6.76
N ALA A 106 12.72 9.89 -7.38
CA ALA A 106 12.93 8.46 -7.14
C ALA A 106 13.34 8.18 -5.69
N GLN A 107 14.24 8.98 -5.14
CA GLN A 107 14.64 8.92 -3.73
C GLN A 107 13.44 9.19 -2.79
N ALA A 108 12.64 10.21 -3.08
CA ALA A 108 11.45 10.53 -2.31
C ALA A 108 10.46 9.36 -2.27
N ARG A 109 10.21 8.72 -3.41
CA ARG A 109 9.34 7.53 -3.50
C ARG A 109 9.91 6.35 -2.72
N SER A 110 11.21 6.11 -2.81
CA SER A 110 11.87 5.05 -2.04
C SER A 110 11.68 5.26 -0.54
N LEU A 111 11.90 6.47 -0.03
CA LEU A 111 11.72 6.78 1.38
C LEU A 111 10.27 6.66 1.85
N ALA A 112 9.30 7.08 1.02
CA ALA A 112 7.88 7.09 1.39
C ALA A 112 7.22 5.72 1.31
N TYR A 113 7.65 4.85 0.38
CA TYR A 113 6.90 3.64 0.03
C TYR A 113 7.64 2.33 0.29
N THR A 114 8.88 2.38 0.78
CA THR A 114 9.60 1.16 1.16
C THR A 114 9.30 0.78 2.60
N SER A 115 9.00 -0.49 2.82
CA SER A 115 8.80 -1.04 4.16
C SER A 115 10.05 -0.90 5.02
N LEU A 116 9.87 -0.57 6.31
CA LEU A 116 10.96 -0.54 7.30
C LEU A 116 11.42 -1.94 7.73
N VAL A 117 10.60 -2.96 7.46
CA VAL A 117 10.93 -4.36 7.72
C VAL A 117 11.22 -5.05 6.41
N GLY A 118 12.41 -5.60 6.29
CA GLY A 118 12.86 -6.31 5.10
C GLY A 118 12.27 -7.73 5.00
N ALA A 119 12.38 -8.30 3.79
CA ALA A 119 11.91 -9.66 3.52
C ALA A 119 12.58 -10.73 4.40
N ASP A 120 13.82 -10.50 4.83
CA ASP A 120 14.55 -11.46 5.65
C ASP A 120 14.09 -11.46 7.11
N ASN A 121 13.68 -10.31 7.63
CA ASN A 121 13.08 -10.23 8.96
C ASN A 121 11.78 -11.06 9.05
N VAL A 122 10.93 -11.00 8.02
CA VAL A 122 9.66 -11.77 8.01
C VAL A 122 9.85 -13.26 7.66
N LYS A 123 11.07 -13.70 7.41
CA LYS A 123 11.47 -15.11 7.30
C LYS A 123 12.11 -15.64 8.59
N ASN A 124 12.53 -14.76 9.49
CA ASN A 124 13.16 -15.15 10.75
C ASN A 124 12.10 -15.60 11.76
N PRO A 125 12.12 -16.88 12.19
CA PRO A 125 11.14 -17.41 13.13
C PRO A 125 11.17 -16.70 14.49
N GLU A 126 12.36 -16.34 15.00
CA GLU A 126 12.51 -15.66 16.29
C GLU A 126 11.87 -14.27 16.26
N PHE A 127 12.04 -13.54 15.15
CA PHE A 127 11.41 -12.25 14.94
C PHE A 127 9.88 -12.38 14.91
N LEU A 128 9.34 -13.36 14.20
CA LEU A 128 7.90 -13.60 14.13
C LEU A 128 7.33 -14.03 15.48
N GLU A 129 8.06 -14.89 16.21
CA GLU A 129 7.65 -15.38 17.52
C GLU A 129 7.58 -14.25 18.55
N LEU A 130 8.45 -13.25 18.47
CA LEU A 130 8.39 -12.07 19.35
C LEU A 130 7.03 -11.37 19.27
N PHE A 131 6.45 -11.25 18.07
CA PHE A 131 5.14 -10.63 17.87
C PHE A 131 3.96 -11.55 18.23
N ARG A 132 4.18 -12.87 18.29
CA ARG A 132 3.18 -13.86 18.74
C ARG A 132 3.12 -13.98 20.24
N LYS A 133 4.19 -13.66 20.94
CA LYS A 133 4.24 -13.73 22.41
C LYS A 133 3.24 -12.76 23.03
N SER A 134 2.77 -13.14 24.20
CA SER A 134 1.82 -12.32 24.94
C SER A 134 2.47 -11.02 25.43
N ARG A 135 1.83 -9.88 25.17
CA ARG A 135 2.22 -8.59 25.77
C ARG A 135 2.04 -8.53 27.30
N ARG A 136 1.53 -9.59 27.92
CA ARG A 136 1.52 -9.73 29.38
C ARG A 136 2.91 -9.96 29.95
N ASP A 137 3.83 -10.50 29.17
CA ASP A 137 5.25 -10.56 29.54
C ASP A 137 5.85 -9.16 29.43
N VAL A 138 6.34 -8.64 30.57
CA VAL A 138 6.87 -7.27 30.67
C VAL A 138 8.11 -7.07 29.79
N ALA A 139 9.00 -8.06 29.71
CA ALA A 139 10.20 -7.98 28.90
C ALA A 139 9.86 -7.93 27.39
N VAL A 140 8.96 -8.81 26.95
CA VAL A 140 8.46 -8.83 25.56
C VAL A 140 7.73 -7.53 25.23
N SER A 141 6.86 -7.05 26.12
CA SER A 141 6.13 -5.80 25.93
C SER A 141 7.08 -4.60 25.76
N LYS A 142 8.10 -4.50 26.59
CA LYS A 142 9.11 -3.43 26.51
C LYS A 142 9.91 -3.49 25.20
N GLN A 143 10.32 -4.69 24.78
CA GLN A 143 11.06 -4.89 23.54
C GLN A 143 10.22 -4.50 22.32
N LEU A 144 8.96 -4.95 22.27
CA LEU A 144 8.04 -4.60 21.18
C LEU A 144 7.77 -3.09 21.12
N THR A 145 7.50 -2.47 22.28
CA THR A 145 7.26 -1.02 22.35
C THR A 145 8.47 -0.24 21.86
N GLY A 146 9.69 -0.61 22.24
CA GLY A 146 10.90 0.04 21.76
C GLY A 146 11.09 -0.09 20.25
N MET A 147 10.79 -1.26 19.69
CA MET A 147 10.86 -1.50 18.24
C MET A 147 9.79 -0.68 17.47
N GLU A 148 8.58 -0.65 17.97
CA GLU A 148 7.46 0.11 17.40
C GLU A 148 7.75 1.62 17.42
N GLN A 149 8.30 2.15 18.50
CA GLN A 149 8.73 3.55 18.59
C GLN A 149 9.80 3.87 17.55
N MET A 150 10.82 3.02 17.44
CA MET A 150 11.88 3.19 16.43
C MET A 150 11.30 3.19 15.01
N TRP A 151 10.37 2.31 14.68
CA TRP A 151 9.69 2.31 13.37
C TRP A 151 8.88 3.58 13.14
N SER A 152 8.14 4.03 14.14
CA SER A 152 7.33 5.24 14.09
C SER A 152 8.17 6.49 13.82
N GLU A 153 9.29 6.62 14.54
CA GLU A 153 10.21 7.76 14.36
C GLU A 153 10.89 7.72 13.00
N LYS A 154 11.34 6.53 12.57
CA LYS A 154 11.96 6.36 11.26
C LYS A 154 10.98 6.62 10.12
N ALA A 155 9.72 6.18 10.24
CA ALA A 155 8.68 6.48 9.27
C ALA A 155 8.44 7.99 9.16
N ARG A 156 8.32 8.68 10.29
CA ARG A 156 8.19 10.15 10.33
C ARG A 156 9.33 10.85 9.61
N ALA A 157 10.57 10.49 9.96
CA ALA A 157 11.76 11.10 9.36
C ALA A 157 11.83 10.83 7.84
N ASN A 158 11.50 9.60 7.41
CA ASN A 158 11.45 9.24 6.00
C ASN A 158 10.41 10.06 5.24
N TYR A 159 9.19 10.23 5.78
CA TYR A 159 8.12 10.99 5.12
C TYR A 159 8.46 12.48 5.05
N GLU A 160 9.03 13.03 6.09
CA GLU A 160 9.48 14.43 6.11
C GLU A 160 10.58 14.66 5.07
N ARG A 161 11.58 13.77 4.99
CA ARG A 161 12.64 13.83 3.98
C ARG A 161 12.10 13.60 2.57
N ALA A 162 11.19 12.65 2.37
CA ALA A 162 10.54 12.41 1.09
C ALA A 162 9.78 13.66 0.59
N ARG A 163 9.06 14.34 1.47
CA ARG A 163 8.39 15.60 1.16
C ARG A 163 9.36 16.66 0.68
N GLN A 164 10.45 16.90 1.42
CA GLN A 164 11.49 17.86 1.05
C GLN A 164 12.11 17.60 -0.32
N LEU A 165 12.49 16.34 -0.57
CA LEU A 165 13.07 15.92 -1.86
C LEU A 165 12.08 16.11 -3.03
N ALA A 166 10.80 15.81 -2.80
CA ALA A 166 9.77 16.02 -3.80
C ALA A 166 9.52 17.51 -4.10
N GLU A 167 9.52 18.36 -3.07
CA GLU A 167 9.40 19.81 -3.21
C GLU A 167 10.60 20.39 -3.98
N GLU A 168 11.81 19.94 -3.69
CA GLU A 168 13.05 20.31 -4.42
C GLU A 168 12.95 19.88 -5.90
N ALA A 169 12.57 18.62 -6.15
CA ALA A 169 12.36 18.10 -7.49
C ALA A 169 11.36 18.94 -8.30
N ARG A 170 10.25 19.32 -7.68
CA ARG A 170 9.25 20.23 -8.27
C ARG A 170 9.83 21.61 -8.57
N GLY A 171 10.67 22.14 -7.69
CA GLY A 171 11.36 23.42 -7.89
C GLY A 171 12.24 23.40 -9.13
N LEU A 172 13.03 22.34 -9.32
CA LEU A 172 13.88 22.17 -10.49
C LEU A 172 13.09 22.12 -11.81
N ALA A 173 11.91 21.47 -11.83
CA ALA A 173 11.05 21.48 -12.98
C ALA A 173 10.48 22.87 -13.33
N LYS A 174 10.36 23.79 -12.35
CA LYS A 174 9.91 25.16 -12.57
C LYS A 174 11.04 26.10 -12.97
N SER A 175 12.26 25.84 -12.52
CA SER A 175 13.43 26.71 -12.70
C SER A 175 14.06 26.63 -14.09
N THR A 176 13.75 25.65 -14.92
CA THR A 176 14.16 25.61 -16.33
C THR A 176 13.40 26.67 -17.15
N ARG A 177 13.64 27.95 -16.86
CA ARG A 177 13.31 29.04 -17.79
C ARG A 177 14.22 28.87 -19.00
N THR A 178 13.66 28.63 -20.16
CA THR A 178 14.34 28.79 -21.44
C THR A 178 14.98 30.18 -21.46
N PRO A 179 16.30 30.32 -21.71
CA PRO A 179 16.86 31.64 -21.98
C PRO A 179 16.10 32.23 -23.16
N CYS A 180 15.58 33.45 -22.98
CA CYS A 180 14.98 34.21 -24.08
C CYS A 180 16.06 34.32 -25.20
N PRO A 181 15.80 33.94 -26.45
CA PRO A 181 16.79 34.16 -27.52
C PRO A 181 17.10 35.66 -27.58
N PRO A 182 18.38 36.04 -27.73
CA PRO A 182 18.74 37.45 -27.93
C PRO A 182 18.04 37.99 -29.16
N ARG A 183 17.43 39.18 -29.05
CA ARG A 183 16.85 39.93 -30.17
C ARG A 183 17.92 40.35 -31.13
#